data_381485dfc4f3474c7b2dc528c4a8b80b
#
_entry.id   381485dfc4f3474c7b2dc528c4a8b80b
#
_cell.length_a   1.000
_cell.length_b   1.000
_cell.length_c   1.000
_cell.angle_alpha   90.00
_cell.angle_beta   90.00
_cell.angle_gamma   90.00
#
_symmetry.space_group_name_H-M   'P 1'
#
loop_
_entity.id
_entity.type
_entity.pdbx_description
1 polymer ?
#
loop_
_entity_poly.entity_id
_entity_poly.type
_entity_poly.pdbx_seq_one_letter_code
_entity_poly.pdbx_strand_id
1 'polypeptide(L)'
;MILTDGTVVWIIDDLRDGTPVGAVRGSLYLPAGYVKCNGATVQRSDYPRLVALADKHNLWTDDTVANAGLFGRGDGAATMVLPNWTDRMVQLAGDGAGASVAAGLPNITGSLKNTATGHAIFDSILNHSGALSTENNKKYGVPSSGTYSSWSDSIDFDASKSNPIYGASDTVQPPAIKLIPIIRY
;
A
#
# COMPACT_ATOMS: atom_id res chain seq x y z
N MET A 1 2.16 6.20 37.13
CA MET A 1 1.47 6.67 38.35
C MET A 1 2.51 7.22 39.31
N ILE A 2 2.38 8.46 39.72
CA ILE A 2 3.21 9.08 40.76
C ILE A 2 2.28 9.26 41.97
N LEU A 3 2.71 8.80 43.15
CA LEU A 3 2.00 9.07 44.42
C LEU A 3 2.65 10.26 45.09
N THR A 4 1.90 11.34 45.30
CA THR A 4 2.31 12.49 46.11
C THR A 4 1.26 12.69 47.20
N ASP A 5 1.67 12.75 48.47
CA ASP A 5 0.82 13.01 49.65
C ASP A 5 -0.44 12.12 49.73
N GLY A 6 -0.30 10.84 49.37
CA GLY A 6 -1.42 9.91 49.34
C GLY A 6 -2.41 10.11 48.20
N THR A 7 -2.19 11.07 47.31
CA THR A 7 -3.01 11.33 46.13
C THR A 7 -2.42 10.61 44.92
N VAL A 8 -3.26 9.91 44.18
CA VAL A 8 -2.88 9.27 42.92
C VAL A 8 -2.96 10.31 41.82
N VAL A 9 -1.82 10.62 41.19
CA VAL A 9 -1.77 11.45 40.00
C VAL A 9 -1.66 10.57 38.78
N TRP A 10 -2.61 10.70 37.86
CA TRP A 10 -2.57 10.05 36.56
C TRP A 10 -1.78 10.90 35.59
N ILE A 11 -0.71 10.34 35.03
CA ILE A 11 0.07 10.99 33.98
C ILE A 11 -0.36 10.37 32.66
N ILE A 12 -0.94 11.15 31.79
CA ILE A 12 -1.48 10.71 30.51
C ILE A 12 -0.37 10.16 29.59
N ASP A 13 0.81 10.78 29.62
CA ASP A 13 1.99 10.39 28.83
C ASP A 13 3.11 9.79 29.70
N ASP A 14 2.79 8.79 30.51
CA ASP A 14 3.78 8.14 31.34
C ASP A 14 4.70 7.24 30.49
N LEU A 15 6.00 7.53 30.54
CA LEU A 15 7.04 6.69 29.93
C LEU A 15 7.07 5.24 30.46
N ARG A 16 6.40 4.97 31.57
CA ARG A 16 6.30 3.66 32.24
C ARG A 16 4.94 3.02 32.09
N ASP A 17 4.28 3.23 30.94
CA ASP A 17 2.94 2.69 30.66
C ASP A 17 2.88 1.15 30.54
N GLY A 18 4.00 0.45 30.75
CA GLY A 18 4.10 -0.99 30.63
C GLY A 18 4.30 -1.51 29.23
N THR A 19 4.25 -0.64 28.22
CA THR A 19 4.49 -1.06 26.83
C THR A 19 5.98 -1.38 26.63
N PRO A 20 6.33 -2.55 26.08
CA PRO A 20 7.73 -2.91 25.83
C PRO A 20 8.37 -1.96 24.82
N VAL A 21 9.68 -1.71 24.96
CA VAL A 21 10.48 -1.03 23.94
C VAL A 21 10.37 -1.81 22.63
N GLY A 22 10.20 -1.10 21.52
CA GLY A 22 10.01 -1.70 20.20
C GLY A 22 8.56 -2.06 19.86
N ALA A 23 7.62 -1.95 20.78
CA ALA A 23 6.21 -2.14 20.46
C ALA A 23 5.72 -1.03 19.51
N VAL A 24 5.15 -1.43 18.38
CA VAL A 24 4.56 -0.52 17.38
C VAL A 24 3.04 -0.50 17.53
N ARG A 25 2.47 0.68 17.43
CA ARG A 25 1.01 0.87 17.44
C ARG A 25 0.58 2.07 16.60
N GLY A 26 -0.70 2.14 16.24
CA GLY A 26 -1.31 3.33 15.68
C GLY A 26 -1.75 4.30 16.77
N SER A 27 -1.61 5.61 16.54
CA SER A 27 -2.07 6.66 17.44
C SER A 27 -2.62 7.85 16.65
N LEU A 28 -3.54 8.61 17.26
CA LEU A 28 -4.03 9.90 16.72
C LEU A 28 -3.05 11.05 16.96
N TYR A 29 -2.16 10.91 17.93
CA TYR A 29 -1.14 11.92 18.30
C TYR A 29 0.17 11.19 18.67
N LEU A 30 1.26 11.95 18.88
CA LEU A 30 2.54 11.41 19.29
C LEU A 30 2.71 11.54 20.81
N PRO A 31 2.51 10.47 21.61
CA PRO A 31 2.73 10.51 23.05
C PRO A 31 4.21 10.61 23.42
N ALA A 32 4.52 11.08 24.62
CA ALA A 32 5.87 11.03 25.18
C ALA A 32 6.37 9.56 25.27
N GLY A 33 7.65 9.36 24.98
CA GLY A 33 8.28 8.03 24.96
C GLY A 33 8.01 7.21 23.69
N TYR A 34 7.45 7.85 22.66
CA TYR A 34 7.24 7.26 21.36
C TYR A 34 7.85 8.13 20.25
N VAL A 35 8.26 7.49 19.17
CA VAL A 35 8.74 8.13 17.95
C VAL A 35 7.94 7.60 16.75
N LYS A 36 7.80 8.40 15.70
CA LYS A 36 7.08 8.00 14.49
C LYS A 36 7.86 6.95 13.71
N CYS A 37 7.18 5.93 13.23
CA CYS A 37 7.73 4.95 12.29
C CYS A 37 7.53 5.45 10.85
N ASN A 38 8.29 6.46 10.45
CA ASN A 38 8.16 7.16 9.17
C ASN A 38 9.42 7.10 8.29
N GLY A 39 10.37 6.24 8.62
CA GLY A 39 11.62 6.09 7.87
C GLY A 39 12.61 7.25 8.08
N ALA A 40 12.43 8.06 9.11
CA ALA A 40 13.36 9.15 9.40
C ALA A 40 14.73 8.65 9.85
N THR A 41 15.79 9.33 9.40
CA THR A 41 17.14 9.13 9.93
C THR A 41 17.28 9.89 11.24
N VAL A 42 17.72 9.20 12.28
CA VAL A 42 17.87 9.76 13.65
C VAL A 42 19.23 9.38 14.23
N GLN A 43 19.67 10.12 15.27
CA GLN A 43 20.88 9.78 15.99
C GLN A 43 20.64 8.55 16.88
N ARG A 44 21.58 7.60 16.87
CA ARG A 44 21.53 6.40 17.74
C ARG A 44 21.61 6.77 19.23
N SER A 45 22.33 7.84 19.55
CA SER A 45 22.46 8.37 20.91
C SER A 45 21.11 8.78 21.53
N ASP A 46 20.15 9.22 20.71
CA ASP A 46 18.84 9.67 21.18
C ASP A 46 17.92 8.48 21.51
N TYR A 47 18.20 7.30 20.92
CA TYR A 47 17.37 6.09 21.05
C TYR A 47 18.18 4.84 21.42
N PRO A 48 19.02 4.85 22.48
CA PRO A 48 19.91 3.76 22.81
C PRO A 48 19.19 2.43 23.09
N ARG A 49 17.96 2.51 23.61
CA ARG A 49 17.13 1.31 23.87
C ARG A 49 16.62 0.65 22.59
N LEU A 50 16.30 1.43 21.55
CA LEU A 50 15.95 0.88 20.23
C LEU A 50 17.15 0.26 19.54
N VAL A 51 18.33 0.86 19.67
CA VAL A 51 19.60 0.29 19.16
C VAL A 51 19.85 -1.06 19.82
N ALA A 52 19.80 -1.12 21.16
CA ALA A 52 19.99 -2.38 21.91
C ALA A 52 18.95 -3.44 21.53
N LEU A 53 17.71 -3.06 21.29
CA LEU A 53 16.65 -3.95 20.81
C LEU A 53 16.99 -4.51 19.43
N ALA A 54 17.40 -3.64 18.49
CA ALA A 54 17.72 -4.02 17.13
C ALA A 54 18.94 -4.95 17.07
N ASP A 55 19.95 -4.70 17.91
CA ASP A 55 21.12 -5.57 18.05
C ASP A 55 20.73 -6.95 18.61
N LYS A 56 19.97 -6.96 19.69
CA LYS A 56 19.57 -8.19 20.39
C LYS A 56 18.74 -9.12 19.52
N HIS A 57 17.82 -8.57 18.72
CA HIS A 57 16.85 -9.34 17.95
C HIS A 57 17.15 -9.37 16.45
N ASN A 58 18.35 -8.87 16.02
CA ASN A 58 18.77 -8.81 14.64
C ASN A 58 17.76 -8.10 13.71
N LEU A 59 17.28 -6.93 14.15
CA LEU A 59 16.25 -6.14 13.44
C LEU A 59 16.86 -5.09 12.49
N TRP A 60 18.11 -5.24 12.08
CA TRP A 60 18.79 -4.35 11.14
C TRP A 60 18.60 -4.79 9.69
N THR A 61 18.47 -3.83 8.80
CA THR A 61 18.48 -4.06 7.36
C THR A 61 19.35 -3.04 6.63
N ASP A 62 19.94 -3.46 5.51
CA ASP A 62 20.61 -2.59 4.55
C ASP A 62 19.63 -2.13 3.44
N ASP A 63 18.51 -2.84 3.27
CA ASP A 63 17.44 -2.50 2.33
C ASP A 63 16.16 -2.12 3.08
N THR A 64 16.01 -0.82 3.34
CA THR A 64 14.84 -0.24 4.02
C THR A 64 13.59 -0.17 3.13
N VAL A 65 13.69 -0.47 1.84
CA VAL A 65 12.56 -0.56 0.92
C VAL A 65 11.94 -1.95 0.98
N ALA A 66 12.75 -2.98 0.80
CA ALA A 66 12.29 -4.36 0.90
C ALA A 66 11.90 -4.76 2.33
N ASN A 67 12.51 -4.15 3.33
CA ASN A 67 12.29 -4.46 4.75
C ASN A 67 11.91 -3.20 5.54
N ALA A 68 10.86 -2.52 5.12
CA ALA A 68 10.45 -1.24 5.70
C ALA A 68 10.03 -1.34 7.19
N GLY A 69 9.72 -2.51 7.69
CA GLY A 69 9.41 -2.75 9.10
C GLY A 69 10.62 -2.90 10.01
N LEU A 70 11.86 -2.95 9.46
CA LEU A 70 13.10 -3.07 10.20
C LEU A 70 13.84 -1.73 10.31
N PHE A 71 14.86 -1.68 11.16
CA PHE A 71 15.73 -0.51 11.31
C PHE A 71 16.81 -0.51 10.23
N GLY A 72 16.97 0.60 9.52
CA GLY A 72 18.09 0.80 8.61
C GLY A 72 19.37 1.17 9.38
N ARG A 73 20.52 0.71 8.89
CA ARG A 73 21.82 0.93 9.56
C ARG A 73 22.28 2.39 9.56
N GLY A 74 21.71 3.24 8.69
CA GLY A 74 22.12 4.63 8.54
C GLY A 74 23.56 4.71 7.99
N ASP A 75 24.42 5.49 8.68
CA ASP A 75 25.86 5.57 8.38
C ASP A 75 26.68 4.42 9.00
N GLY A 76 26.02 3.51 9.67
CA GLY A 76 26.64 2.37 10.36
C GLY A 76 27.21 2.68 11.74
N ALA A 77 27.33 3.95 12.14
CA ALA A 77 27.98 4.36 13.37
C ALA A 77 27.12 5.28 14.25
N ALA A 78 26.82 6.48 13.80
CA ALA A 78 26.15 7.52 14.59
C ALA A 78 24.64 7.57 14.37
N THR A 79 24.20 7.20 13.16
CA THR A 79 22.80 7.30 12.75
C THR A 79 22.14 5.95 12.53
N MET A 80 20.80 5.93 12.57
CA MET A 80 19.96 4.82 12.13
C MET A 80 18.72 5.35 11.41
N VAL A 81 18.09 4.52 10.61
CA VAL A 81 16.81 4.81 9.97
C VAL A 81 15.71 4.10 10.75
N LEU A 82 14.69 4.83 11.16
CA LEU A 82 13.52 4.25 11.82
C LEU A 82 12.70 3.40 10.84
N PRO A 83 11.98 2.39 11.30
CA PRO A 83 11.04 1.66 10.47
C PRO A 83 10.06 2.60 9.77
N ASN A 84 9.61 2.27 8.56
CA ASN A 84 8.63 3.04 7.82
C ASN A 84 7.33 2.26 7.62
N TRP A 85 6.34 2.55 8.44
CA TRP A 85 5.00 1.95 8.40
C TRP A 85 3.96 2.91 7.83
N THR A 86 4.40 4.09 7.36
CA THR A 86 3.49 5.12 6.80
C THR A 86 2.80 4.59 5.55
N ASP A 87 1.50 4.81 5.45
CA ASP A 87 0.63 4.40 4.34
C ASP A 87 0.68 2.89 4.00
N ARG A 88 0.97 2.06 5.01
CA ARG A 88 1.01 0.61 4.90
C ARG A 88 -0.04 -0.04 5.77
N MET A 89 -0.62 -1.12 5.27
CA MET A 89 -1.43 -2.02 6.08
C MET A 89 -0.53 -2.99 6.83
N VAL A 90 -0.95 -3.37 8.03
CA VAL A 90 -0.25 -4.38 8.83
C VAL A 90 -0.83 -5.75 8.51
N GLN A 91 0.02 -6.65 8.04
CA GLN A 91 -0.28 -8.05 7.85
C GLN A 91 0.45 -8.86 8.93
N LEU A 92 -0.26 -9.78 9.60
CA LEU A 92 0.37 -10.69 10.54
C LEU A 92 1.23 -11.69 9.76
N ALA A 93 2.52 -11.71 10.07
CA ALA A 93 3.49 -12.60 9.46
C ALA A 93 3.76 -13.83 10.33
N GLY A 94 4.13 -14.95 9.73
CA GLY A 94 4.85 -16.05 10.40
C GLY A 94 6.31 -15.66 10.56
N ASP A 95 7.16 -16.17 9.64
CA ASP A 95 8.60 -15.91 9.65
C ASP A 95 8.94 -14.66 8.88
N GLY A 96 9.15 -13.80 8.62
CA GLY A 96 9.45 -12.67 7.72
C GLY A 96 8.87 -11.35 8.22
N ALA A 97 8.76 -11.21 9.55
CA ALA A 97 8.36 -9.94 10.14
C ALA A 97 9.29 -8.80 9.72
N GLY A 98 8.71 -7.67 9.34
CA GLY A 98 9.44 -6.49 8.88
C GLY A 98 9.59 -6.36 7.36
N ALA A 99 9.34 -7.43 6.59
CA ALA A 99 9.36 -7.37 5.12
C ALA A 99 8.20 -6.53 4.57
N SER A 100 8.46 -5.85 3.47
CA SER A 100 7.43 -5.14 2.70
C SER A 100 6.69 -6.09 1.78
N VAL A 101 5.37 -5.94 1.70
CA VAL A 101 4.53 -6.64 0.72
C VAL A 101 4.08 -5.63 -0.32
N ALA A 102 4.30 -5.94 -1.59
CA ALA A 102 3.82 -5.10 -2.69
C ALA A 102 2.29 -5.17 -2.81
N ALA A 103 1.69 -4.06 -3.22
CA ALA A 103 0.27 -4.07 -3.58
C ALA A 103 0.02 -5.01 -4.76
N GLY A 104 -1.06 -5.76 -4.72
CA GLY A 104 -1.46 -6.65 -5.81
C GLY A 104 -2.97 -6.72 -5.95
N LEU A 105 -3.44 -6.82 -7.18
CA LEU A 105 -4.84 -7.09 -7.53
C LEU A 105 -4.94 -8.42 -8.28
N PRO A 106 -6.05 -9.15 -8.10
CA PRO A 106 -6.37 -10.25 -8.99
C PRO A 106 -6.42 -9.76 -10.44
N ASN A 107 -5.94 -10.60 -11.37
CA ASN A 107 -6.01 -10.27 -12.78
C ASN A 107 -7.47 -10.24 -13.25
N ILE A 108 -7.84 -9.19 -14.00
CA ILE A 108 -9.15 -9.08 -14.65
C ILE A 108 -8.97 -9.46 -16.10
N THR A 109 -9.61 -10.54 -16.52
CA THR A 109 -9.55 -11.01 -17.90
C THR A 109 -10.89 -10.79 -18.58
N GLY A 110 -10.84 -10.45 -19.87
CA GLY A 110 -12.00 -10.39 -20.74
C GLY A 110 -11.69 -11.06 -22.07
N SER A 111 -12.67 -11.64 -22.73
CA SER A 111 -12.52 -12.17 -24.07
C SER A 111 -13.68 -11.74 -24.96
N LEU A 112 -13.35 -11.38 -26.20
CA LEU A 112 -14.31 -11.20 -27.27
C LEU A 112 -14.11 -12.33 -28.25
N LYS A 113 -15.19 -13.00 -28.62
CA LYS A 113 -15.13 -14.09 -29.59
C LYS A 113 -16.12 -13.80 -30.72
N ASN A 114 -15.65 -13.86 -31.95
CA ASN A 114 -16.50 -14.00 -33.12
C ASN A 114 -16.52 -15.50 -33.52
N THR A 115 -17.70 -16.07 -33.62
CA THR A 115 -17.88 -17.45 -34.02
C THR A 115 -18.32 -17.59 -35.51
N ALA A 116 -18.50 -16.47 -36.19
CA ALA A 116 -18.94 -16.48 -37.60
C ALA A 116 -17.74 -16.62 -38.55
N THR A 117 -17.82 -17.58 -39.46
CA THR A 117 -16.79 -17.80 -40.47
C THR A 117 -16.84 -16.69 -41.52
N GLY A 118 -15.73 -15.96 -41.69
CA GLY A 118 -15.60 -14.98 -42.77
C GLY A 118 -15.93 -13.53 -42.40
N HIS A 119 -16.20 -13.22 -41.14
CA HIS A 119 -16.47 -11.84 -40.66
C HIS A 119 -15.36 -11.35 -39.74
N ALA A 120 -15.04 -10.08 -39.81
CA ALA A 120 -14.15 -9.44 -38.86
C ALA A 120 -14.80 -9.38 -37.45
N ILE A 121 -14.00 -9.43 -36.41
CA ILE A 121 -14.48 -9.44 -35.00
C ILE A 121 -15.42 -8.25 -34.76
N PHE A 122 -15.21 -7.14 -35.42
CA PHE A 122 -15.92 -5.88 -35.20
C PHE A 122 -17.15 -5.64 -36.07
N ASP A 123 -17.42 -6.51 -37.06
CA ASP A 123 -18.54 -6.35 -38.00
C ASP A 123 -19.92 -6.56 -37.36
N SER A 124 -19.97 -7.12 -36.17
CA SER A 124 -21.24 -7.50 -35.52
C SER A 124 -21.24 -7.41 -34.00
N ILE A 125 -20.32 -6.72 -33.36
CA ILE A 125 -20.37 -6.57 -31.90
C ILE A 125 -21.38 -5.49 -31.54
N LEU A 126 -22.59 -5.90 -31.31
CA LEU A 126 -23.68 -5.05 -30.89
C LEU A 126 -23.88 -5.05 -29.39
N ASN A 127 -23.32 -6.01 -28.67
CA ASN A 127 -23.50 -6.15 -27.24
C ASN A 127 -22.15 -6.19 -26.53
N HIS A 128 -21.87 -5.17 -25.76
CA HIS A 128 -20.77 -5.10 -24.81
C HIS A 128 -21.33 -4.80 -23.43
N SER A 129 -20.70 -5.31 -22.39
CA SER A 129 -21.12 -5.05 -21.02
C SER A 129 -19.93 -5.07 -20.06
N GLY A 130 -20.11 -4.43 -18.91
CA GLY A 130 -19.09 -4.39 -17.86
C GLY A 130 -17.90 -3.53 -18.24
N ALA A 131 -16.69 -4.08 -18.07
CA ALA A 131 -15.45 -3.37 -18.32
C ALA A 131 -15.12 -3.13 -19.80
N LEU A 132 -15.87 -3.73 -20.72
CA LEU A 132 -15.63 -3.60 -22.15
C LEU A 132 -16.55 -2.53 -22.74
N SER A 133 -16.01 -1.68 -23.58
CA SER A 133 -16.74 -0.73 -24.40
C SER A 133 -16.16 -0.66 -25.81
N THR A 134 -17.03 -0.36 -26.77
CA THR A 134 -16.63 -0.09 -28.15
C THR A 134 -16.92 1.35 -28.47
N GLU A 135 -16.01 2.05 -29.10
CA GLU A 135 -16.31 3.34 -29.71
C GLU A 135 -16.92 3.10 -31.09
N ASN A 136 -18.23 3.12 -31.16
CA ASN A 136 -18.97 3.10 -32.43
C ASN A 136 -19.10 4.52 -32.99
N ASN A 137 -18.05 5.06 -33.54
CA ASN A 137 -18.10 6.41 -34.13
C ASN A 137 -18.41 6.44 -35.64
N LYS A 138 -18.73 5.29 -36.27
CA LYS A 138 -18.99 5.31 -37.71
C LYS A 138 -20.12 4.40 -38.15
N LYS A 139 -21.07 4.96 -38.85
CA LYS A 139 -22.09 4.23 -39.62
C LYS A 139 -21.41 3.51 -40.78
N TYR A 140 -21.52 2.21 -40.82
CA TYR A 140 -21.05 1.38 -41.92
C TYR A 140 -21.97 1.55 -43.12
N GLY A 141 -21.49 2.21 -44.17
CA GLY A 141 -22.04 2.04 -45.49
C GLY A 141 -21.18 0.99 -46.20
N VAL A 142 -21.76 -0.13 -46.62
CA VAL A 142 -21.09 -1.08 -47.50
C VAL A 142 -20.97 -0.41 -48.85
N PRO A 143 -19.74 -0.10 -49.36
CA PRO A 143 -19.63 0.43 -50.71
C PRO A 143 -19.96 -0.70 -51.69
N SER A 144 -20.83 -0.42 -52.63
CA SER A 144 -21.20 -1.37 -53.68
C SER A 144 -20.11 -1.56 -54.79
N SER A 145 -18.90 -1.09 -54.57
CA SER A 145 -17.74 -1.32 -55.43
C SER A 145 -16.43 -1.29 -54.61
N GLY A 146 -15.85 -2.39 -54.52
CA GLY A 146 -14.57 -2.98 -54.22
C GLY A 146 -13.34 -2.13 -53.82
N THR A 147 -13.42 -1.08 -53.05
CA THR A 147 -12.22 -0.50 -52.45
C THR A 147 -12.37 -0.52 -50.95
N TYR A 148 -11.60 -1.37 -50.30
CA TYR A 148 -11.48 -1.43 -48.85
C TYR A 148 -10.71 -0.21 -48.36
N SER A 149 -11.36 0.74 -47.72
CA SER A 149 -10.67 1.71 -46.90
C SER A 149 -10.42 1.09 -45.53
N SER A 150 -9.20 1.23 -45.02
CA SER A 150 -8.81 0.75 -43.71
C SER A 150 -9.62 1.48 -42.62
N TRP A 151 -10.36 0.71 -41.83
CA TRP A 151 -11.11 1.19 -40.69
C TRP A 151 -10.38 0.74 -39.44
N SER A 152 -10.24 1.62 -38.45
CA SER A 152 -9.72 1.27 -37.15
C SER A 152 -10.87 1.41 -36.13
N ASP A 153 -11.29 0.28 -35.60
CA ASP A 153 -12.18 0.23 -34.44
C ASP A 153 -11.37 -0.10 -33.20
N SER A 154 -11.68 0.52 -32.09
CA SER A 154 -11.06 0.19 -30.81
C SER A 154 -12.03 -0.53 -29.92
N ILE A 155 -11.49 -1.45 -29.13
CA ILE A 155 -12.17 -2.03 -27.97
C ILE A 155 -11.43 -1.53 -26.77
N ASP A 156 -12.13 -0.79 -25.94
CA ASP A 156 -11.57 -0.24 -24.72
C ASP A 156 -11.95 -1.11 -23.53
N PHE A 157 -10.95 -1.42 -22.73
CA PHE A 157 -11.12 -2.10 -21.45
C PHE A 157 -10.94 -1.07 -20.33
N ASP A 158 -11.98 -0.87 -19.55
CA ASP A 158 -11.98 0.01 -18.39
C ASP A 158 -12.73 -0.68 -17.24
N ALA A 159 -11.96 -1.22 -16.29
CA ALA A 159 -12.50 -1.94 -15.15
C ALA A 159 -13.43 -1.09 -14.28
N SER A 160 -13.23 0.24 -14.24
CA SER A 160 -14.06 1.17 -13.46
C SER A 160 -15.52 1.20 -13.92
N LYS A 161 -15.79 0.84 -15.18
CA LYS A 161 -17.16 0.72 -15.70
C LYS A 161 -17.93 -0.48 -15.12
N SER A 162 -17.21 -1.50 -14.66
CA SER A 162 -17.84 -2.66 -13.98
C SER A 162 -18.02 -2.40 -12.49
N ASN A 163 -17.06 -1.75 -11.85
CA ASN A 163 -17.13 -1.40 -10.45
C ASN A 163 -16.23 -0.19 -10.15
N PRO A 164 -16.75 0.87 -9.53
CA PRO A 164 -16.02 2.12 -9.27
C PRO A 164 -14.86 1.99 -8.28
N ILE A 165 -14.68 0.83 -7.65
CA ILE A 165 -13.48 0.55 -6.81
C ILE A 165 -12.21 0.49 -7.66
N TYR A 166 -12.33 0.09 -8.93
CA TYR A 166 -11.21 0.09 -9.86
C TYR A 166 -10.94 1.52 -10.36
N GLY A 167 -9.70 1.94 -10.35
CA GLY A 167 -9.32 3.30 -10.72
C GLY A 167 -9.52 4.36 -9.62
N ALA A 168 -10.04 3.98 -8.46
CA ALA A 168 -10.17 4.89 -7.30
C ALA A 168 -8.83 5.18 -6.62
N SER A 169 -7.82 4.34 -6.82
CA SER A 169 -6.46 4.49 -6.28
C SER A 169 -5.47 3.73 -7.16
N ASP A 170 -4.23 4.22 -7.22
CA ASP A 170 -3.12 3.51 -7.90
C ASP A 170 -2.69 2.24 -7.15
N THR A 171 -3.19 2.05 -5.94
CA THR A 171 -2.93 0.86 -5.10
C THR A 171 -4.24 0.28 -4.56
N VAL A 172 -4.22 -1.02 -4.22
CA VAL A 172 -5.33 -1.66 -3.51
C VAL A 172 -5.47 -1.06 -2.13
N GLN A 173 -6.52 -0.31 -1.91
CA GLN A 173 -6.82 0.26 -0.60
C GLN A 173 -8.20 -0.19 -0.11
N PRO A 174 -8.29 -1.01 0.95
CA PRO A 174 -9.54 -1.21 1.66
C PRO A 174 -9.94 0.06 2.41
N PRO A 175 -11.22 0.22 2.78
CA PRO A 175 -11.64 1.27 3.70
C PRO A 175 -10.78 1.22 4.96
N ALA A 176 -10.16 2.34 5.31
CA ALA A 176 -9.20 2.41 6.41
C ALA A 176 -9.28 3.75 7.14
N ILE A 177 -8.95 3.74 8.44
CA ILE A 177 -8.72 4.93 9.24
C ILE A 177 -7.21 5.13 9.34
N LYS A 178 -6.72 6.32 9.01
CA LYS A 178 -5.29 6.64 9.11
C LYS A 178 -4.91 6.94 10.57
N LEU A 179 -3.90 6.23 11.06
CA LEU A 179 -3.28 6.49 12.35
C LEU A 179 -1.78 6.75 12.14
N ILE A 180 -1.18 7.53 13.03
CA ILE A 180 0.27 7.72 13.03
C ILE A 180 0.91 6.43 13.54
N PRO A 181 1.80 5.77 12.77
CA PRO A 181 2.56 4.63 13.28
C PRO A 181 3.66 5.13 14.20
N ILE A 182 3.63 4.68 15.45
CA ILE A 182 4.59 5.08 16.50
C ILE A 182 5.23 3.85 17.14
N ILE A 183 6.48 3.99 17.53
CA ILE A 183 7.24 2.95 18.23
C ILE A 183 7.71 3.45 19.58
N ARG A 184 7.64 2.59 20.59
CA ARG A 184 8.14 2.85 21.94
C ARG A 184 9.67 2.80 21.98
N TYR A 185 10.32 3.83 22.54
CA TYR A 185 11.78 3.91 22.71
C TYR A 185 12.25 3.94 24.16
#